data_f1a03d0f0df1c09ce12947f2d83e2640
#
_entry.id   f1a03d0f0df1c09ce12947f2d83e2640
#
_cell.length_a   1.000
_cell.length_b   1.000
_cell.length_c   1.000
_cell.angle_alpha   90.00
_cell.angle_beta   90.00
_cell.angle_gamma   90.00
#
_symmetry.space_group_name_H-M   'P 1'
#
loop_
_entity.id
_entity.type
_entity.pdbx_description
1 polymer ?
#
loop_
_entity_poly.entity_id
_entity_poly.type
_entity_poly.pdbx_seq_one_letter_code
_entity_poly.pdbx_strand_id
1 'polypeptide(L)'
;MFKPVSPKLNINQVEEAVLRMWKIRHIFTKSEEQRRGRPEYVFYEGPPTANGLPGVHHVLARAFKDIFPRYKTMQNFHVIRRGGWDTHGLPVEIEVEKQLGFNSKSQIEEYGVGPFNELCRKSAFDYIQEWERLTD
;
A
#
# COMPACT_ATOMS: atom_id res chain seq x y z
N MET A 1 -1.00 -21.04 36.60
CA MET A 1 0.41 -20.64 36.79
C MET A 1 0.79 -19.72 35.66
N PHE A 2 1.20 -18.48 35.90
CA PHE A 2 1.63 -17.54 34.86
C PHE A 2 3.03 -17.91 34.35
N LYS A 3 3.24 -17.75 33.03
CA LYS A 3 4.58 -17.95 32.46
C LYS A 3 5.46 -16.74 32.80
N PRO A 4 6.76 -16.95 33.13
CA PRO A 4 7.66 -15.84 33.36
C PRO A 4 7.80 -15.00 32.08
N VAL A 5 7.80 -13.67 32.25
CA VAL A 5 7.98 -12.72 31.16
C VAL A 5 9.47 -12.36 31.07
N SER A 6 10.05 -12.41 29.86
CA SER A 6 11.42 -11.97 29.65
C SER A 6 11.55 -10.47 29.92
N PRO A 7 12.55 -10.03 30.70
CA PRO A 7 12.82 -8.59 30.89
C PRO A 7 13.40 -7.91 29.65
N LYS A 8 13.86 -8.70 28.65
CA LYS A 8 14.35 -8.19 27.38
C LYS A 8 13.33 -8.49 26.29
N LEU A 9 12.71 -7.45 25.74
CA LEU A 9 11.79 -7.55 24.61
C LEU A 9 12.56 -7.28 23.32
N ASN A 10 12.52 -8.24 22.38
CA ASN A 10 12.96 -8.01 21.01
C ASN A 10 11.73 -7.63 20.18
N ILE A 11 11.58 -6.33 19.92
CA ILE A 11 10.39 -5.77 19.26
C ILE A 11 10.20 -6.41 17.88
N ASN A 12 11.24 -6.53 17.07
CA ASN A 12 11.15 -7.11 15.72
C ASN A 12 10.62 -8.54 15.74
N GLN A 13 11.11 -9.37 16.67
CA GLN A 13 10.61 -10.75 16.80
C GLN A 13 9.14 -10.82 17.21
N VAL A 14 8.71 -9.89 18.08
CA VAL A 14 7.30 -9.81 18.49
C VAL A 14 6.42 -9.39 17.30
N GLU A 15 6.82 -8.37 16.57
CA GLU A 15 6.10 -7.89 15.39
C GLU A 15 5.97 -8.98 14.32
N GLU A 16 7.05 -9.66 13.96
CA GLU A 16 7.03 -10.77 13.02
C GLU A 16 6.14 -11.93 13.49
N ALA A 17 6.14 -12.22 14.79
CA ALA A 17 5.27 -13.27 15.34
C ALA A 17 3.80 -12.87 15.26
N VAL A 18 3.46 -11.59 15.50
CA VAL A 18 2.11 -11.05 15.38
C VAL A 18 1.65 -11.07 13.93
N LEU A 19 2.48 -10.61 12.98
CA LEU A 19 2.16 -10.64 11.55
C LEU A 19 1.89 -12.07 11.07
N ARG A 20 2.75 -13.02 11.44
CA ARG A 20 2.51 -14.44 11.13
C ARG A 20 1.19 -14.96 11.71
N MET A 21 0.88 -14.61 12.94
CA MET A 21 -0.38 -15.01 13.59
C MET A 21 -1.59 -14.37 12.88
N TRP A 22 -1.52 -13.11 12.51
CA TRP A 22 -2.59 -12.44 11.77
C TRP A 22 -2.85 -13.10 10.42
N LYS A 23 -1.79 -13.44 9.69
CA LYS A 23 -1.88 -14.13 8.39
C LYS A 23 -2.51 -15.52 8.53
N ILE A 24 -1.99 -16.35 9.45
CA ILE A 24 -2.50 -17.72 9.69
C ILE A 24 -3.98 -17.73 10.15
N ARG A 25 -4.35 -16.75 10.95
CA ARG A 25 -5.71 -16.64 11.49
C ARG A 25 -6.68 -15.84 10.64
N HIS A 26 -6.22 -15.27 9.52
CA HIS A 26 -7.01 -14.40 8.63
C HIS A 26 -7.68 -13.24 9.39
N ILE A 27 -6.93 -12.56 10.27
CA ILE A 27 -7.48 -11.55 11.18
C ILE A 27 -8.09 -10.38 10.40
N PHE A 28 -7.43 -9.93 9.33
CA PHE A 28 -7.94 -8.86 8.48
C PHE A 28 -9.33 -9.19 7.92
N THR A 29 -9.45 -10.32 7.21
CA THR A 29 -10.71 -10.80 6.63
C THR A 29 -11.80 -10.95 7.68
N LYS A 30 -11.48 -11.58 8.83
CA LYS A 30 -12.43 -11.72 9.94
C LYS A 30 -12.89 -10.37 10.49
N SER A 31 -12.02 -9.37 10.53
CA SER A 31 -12.38 -8.05 11.02
C SER A 31 -13.43 -7.35 10.17
N GLU A 32 -13.47 -7.63 8.86
CA GLU A 32 -14.51 -7.17 7.94
C GLU A 32 -15.78 -8.04 8.03
N GLU A 33 -15.62 -9.36 7.95
CA GLU A 33 -16.75 -10.31 7.92
C GLU A 33 -17.62 -10.25 9.18
N GLN A 34 -17.00 -10.15 10.36
CA GLN A 34 -17.72 -10.07 11.63
C GLN A 34 -18.61 -8.83 11.76
N ARG A 35 -18.41 -7.84 10.90
CA ARG A 35 -19.16 -6.57 10.94
C ARG A 35 -20.09 -6.39 9.76
N ARG A 36 -20.27 -7.40 8.92
CA ARG A 36 -21.29 -7.36 7.85
C ARG A 36 -22.67 -7.09 8.42
N GLY A 37 -23.37 -6.14 7.82
CA GLY A 37 -24.70 -5.68 8.28
C GLY A 37 -24.67 -4.69 9.46
N ARG A 38 -23.49 -4.28 9.92
CA ARG A 38 -23.35 -3.14 10.84
C ARG A 38 -23.35 -1.83 10.06
N PRO A 39 -23.53 -0.68 10.74
CA PRO A 39 -23.44 0.62 10.07
C PRO A 39 -22.12 0.74 9.30
N GLU A 40 -22.19 1.23 8.08
CA GLU A 40 -21.01 1.39 7.24
C GLU A 40 -20.23 2.67 7.60
N TYR A 41 -18.91 2.59 7.57
CA TYR A 41 -18.03 3.74 7.59
C TYR A 41 -17.16 3.72 6.34
N VAL A 42 -17.36 4.68 5.46
CA VAL A 42 -16.63 4.83 4.21
C VAL A 42 -15.46 5.80 4.42
N PHE A 43 -14.28 5.37 4.02
CA PHE A 43 -13.07 6.16 4.07
C PHE A 43 -12.39 6.15 2.71
N TYR A 44 -12.22 7.32 2.11
CA TYR A 44 -11.55 7.47 0.82
C TYR A 44 -10.07 7.76 1.00
N GLU A 45 -9.26 7.15 0.18
CA GLU A 45 -7.82 7.37 0.13
C GLU A 45 -7.36 7.62 -1.30
N GLY A 46 -6.35 8.49 -1.48
CA GLY A 46 -5.62 8.62 -2.74
C GLY A 46 -4.60 7.47 -2.86
N PRO A 47 -4.69 6.63 -3.91
CA PRO A 47 -3.76 5.54 -4.11
C PRO A 47 -2.36 6.05 -4.48
N PRO A 48 -1.28 5.36 -4.05
CA PRO A 48 0.07 5.68 -4.48
C PRO A 48 0.34 5.17 -5.89
N THR A 49 1.33 5.77 -6.56
CA THR A 49 1.90 5.23 -7.79
C THR A 49 3.00 4.23 -7.45
N ALA A 50 2.92 3.00 -8.01
CA ALA A 50 3.90 1.94 -7.74
C ALA A 50 5.11 1.96 -8.70
N ASN A 51 5.51 3.14 -9.16
CA ASN A 51 6.67 3.38 -10.03
C ASN A 51 7.97 3.72 -9.27
N GLY A 52 7.97 3.53 -7.95
CA GLY A 52 9.11 3.73 -7.07
C GLY A 52 8.94 2.99 -5.75
N LEU A 53 10.04 2.84 -5.01
CA LEU A 53 10.02 2.22 -3.68
C LEU A 53 9.22 3.06 -2.68
N PRO A 54 8.48 2.42 -1.74
CA PRO A 54 7.83 3.14 -0.67
C PRO A 54 8.84 3.83 0.24
N GLY A 55 8.70 5.13 0.45
CA GLY A 55 9.52 5.90 1.38
C GLY A 55 8.87 6.08 2.76
N VAL A 56 9.63 6.60 3.72
CA VAL A 56 9.17 6.81 5.10
C VAL A 56 7.91 7.70 5.17
N HIS A 57 7.79 8.69 4.30
CA HIS A 57 6.61 9.56 4.22
C HIS A 57 5.34 8.79 3.81
N HIS A 58 5.46 7.76 2.98
CA HIS A 58 4.34 6.89 2.65
C HIS A 58 3.90 6.05 3.85
N VAL A 59 4.85 5.50 4.62
CA VAL A 59 4.56 4.76 5.86
C VAL A 59 3.84 5.66 6.85
N LEU A 60 4.34 6.89 7.05
CA LEU A 60 3.72 7.86 7.95
C LEU A 60 2.28 8.20 7.52
N ALA A 61 2.08 8.50 6.24
CA ALA A 61 0.74 8.78 5.71
C ALA A 61 -0.21 7.59 5.91
N ARG A 62 0.24 6.36 5.67
CA ARG A 62 -0.55 5.14 5.88
C ARG A 62 -0.88 4.91 7.35
N ALA A 63 0.07 5.15 8.26
CA ALA A 63 -0.18 5.03 9.70
C ALA A 63 -1.29 5.99 10.16
N PHE A 64 -1.25 7.24 9.72
CA PHE A 64 -2.33 8.20 10.01
C PHE A 64 -3.68 7.77 9.45
N LYS A 65 -3.70 7.30 8.21
CA LYS A 65 -4.94 6.85 7.55
C LYS A 65 -5.52 5.61 8.25
N ASP A 66 -4.68 4.64 8.64
CA ASP A 66 -5.10 3.40 9.29
C ASP A 66 -5.79 3.64 10.66
N ILE A 67 -5.42 4.71 11.36
CA ILE A 67 -6.03 5.04 12.65
C ILE A 67 -7.57 5.15 12.55
N PHE A 68 -8.08 5.81 11.53
CA PHE A 68 -9.52 6.05 11.38
C PHE A 68 -10.31 4.77 11.08
N PRO A 69 -9.99 3.98 10.05
CA PRO A 69 -10.65 2.71 9.78
C PRO A 69 -10.54 1.72 10.94
N ARG A 70 -9.37 1.64 11.56
CA ARG A 70 -9.13 0.78 12.73
C ARG A 70 -9.99 1.19 13.91
N TYR A 71 -10.03 2.46 14.25
CA TYR A 71 -10.85 2.99 15.33
C TYR A 71 -12.35 2.74 15.08
N LYS A 72 -12.82 3.00 13.86
CA LYS A 72 -14.22 2.74 13.48
C LYS A 72 -14.56 1.25 13.52
N THR A 73 -13.63 0.40 13.09
CA THR A 73 -13.77 -1.06 13.23
C THR A 73 -13.92 -1.48 14.70
N MET A 74 -13.15 -0.89 15.62
CA MET A 74 -13.30 -1.14 17.07
C MET A 74 -14.62 -0.61 17.63
N GLN A 75 -15.20 0.43 17.04
CA GLN A 75 -16.54 0.93 17.37
C GLN A 75 -17.67 0.12 16.73
N ASN A 76 -17.36 -1.03 16.13
CA ASN A 76 -18.33 -1.95 15.51
C ASN A 76 -18.95 -1.44 14.21
N PHE A 77 -18.30 -0.54 13.48
CA PHE A 77 -18.66 -0.19 12.12
C PHE A 77 -18.12 -1.24 11.13
N HIS A 78 -18.88 -1.46 10.06
CA HIS A 78 -18.38 -2.19 8.90
C HIS A 78 -17.51 -1.24 8.04
N VAL A 79 -16.22 -1.53 7.97
CA VAL A 79 -15.24 -0.73 7.22
C VAL A 79 -14.57 -1.62 6.19
N ILE A 80 -14.93 -1.42 4.93
CA ILE A 80 -14.28 -2.12 3.82
C ILE A 80 -12.95 -1.40 3.53
N ARG A 81 -11.85 -2.14 3.63
CA ARG A 81 -10.50 -1.62 3.39
C ARG A 81 -9.96 -2.22 2.10
N ARG A 82 -9.78 -1.37 1.08
CA ARG A 82 -9.26 -1.75 -0.22
C ARG A 82 -8.01 -0.92 -0.52
N GLY A 83 -6.96 -1.58 -0.95
CA GLY A 83 -5.82 -0.94 -1.57
C GLY A 83 -6.05 -0.69 -3.06
N GLY A 84 -5.31 0.23 -3.64
CA GLY A 84 -5.34 0.53 -5.07
C GLY A 84 -4.06 1.21 -5.50
N TRP A 85 -3.91 1.41 -6.80
CA TRP A 85 -2.73 2.00 -7.42
C TRP A 85 -3.14 3.14 -8.34
N ASP A 86 -2.38 4.25 -8.28
CA ASP A 86 -2.40 5.26 -9.32
C ASP A 86 -1.43 4.81 -10.43
N THR A 87 -1.98 4.56 -11.61
CA THR A 87 -1.26 3.88 -12.69
C THR A 87 -1.04 4.74 -13.93
N HIS A 88 -1.28 6.04 -13.83
CA HIS A 88 -1.17 6.94 -14.97
C HIS A 88 -0.73 8.35 -14.55
N GLY A 89 -0.55 9.21 -15.57
CA GLY A 89 -0.24 10.62 -15.38
C GLY A 89 1.24 10.91 -15.23
N LEU A 90 1.52 12.16 -14.95
CA LEU A 90 2.85 12.75 -14.95
C LEU A 90 3.91 12.01 -14.11
N PRO A 91 3.61 11.46 -12.94
CA PRO A 91 4.60 10.71 -12.16
C PRO A 91 5.18 9.50 -12.90
N VAL A 92 4.34 8.78 -13.65
CA VAL A 92 4.78 7.62 -14.44
C VAL A 92 5.59 8.08 -15.66
N GLU A 93 5.12 9.13 -16.34
CA GLU A 93 5.79 9.69 -17.53
C GLU A 93 7.19 10.19 -17.17
N ILE A 94 7.35 10.98 -16.11
CA ILE A 94 8.64 11.50 -15.63
C ILE A 94 9.63 10.36 -15.33
N GLU A 95 9.16 9.26 -14.74
CA GLU A 95 10.04 8.14 -14.43
C GLU A 95 10.55 7.47 -15.72
N VAL A 96 9.67 7.26 -16.70
CA VAL A 96 10.06 6.69 -18.00
C VAL A 96 10.94 7.65 -18.79
N GLU A 97 10.66 8.95 -18.78
CA GLU A 97 11.54 9.97 -19.39
C GLU A 97 12.95 9.91 -18.79
N LYS A 98 13.08 9.80 -17.48
CA LYS A 98 14.39 9.64 -16.82
C LYS A 98 15.10 8.36 -17.25
N GLN A 99 14.40 7.23 -17.32
CA GLN A 99 14.96 5.95 -17.77
C GLN A 99 15.48 6.01 -19.20
N LEU A 100 14.78 6.75 -20.07
CA LEU A 100 15.16 6.94 -21.48
C LEU A 100 16.16 8.09 -21.69
N GLY A 101 16.40 8.91 -20.66
CA GLY A 101 17.25 10.10 -20.75
C GLY A 101 16.61 11.24 -21.55
N PHE A 102 15.27 11.28 -21.64
CA PHE A 102 14.54 12.31 -22.37
C PHE A 102 14.40 13.59 -21.52
N ASN A 103 14.50 14.72 -22.21
CA ASN A 103 14.42 16.05 -21.59
C ASN A 103 13.39 16.96 -22.28
N SER A 104 12.72 16.46 -23.32
CA SER A 104 11.73 17.22 -24.07
C SER A 104 10.64 16.33 -24.64
N LYS A 105 9.46 16.91 -24.81
CA LYS A 105 8.31 16.24 -25.39
C LYS A 105 8.54 15.78 -26.82
N SER A 106 9.33 16.52 -27.62
CA SER A 106 9.69 16.14 -29.00
C SER A 106 10.42 14.80 -29.07
N GLN A 107 11.24 14.47 -28.07
CA GLN A 107 11.93 13.16 -28.02
C GLN A 107 10.95 12.00 -27.79
N ILE A 108 9.85 12.22 -27.08
CA ILE A 108 8.78 11.23 -26.92
C ILE A 108 8.06 11.03 -28.25
N GLU A 109 7.78 12.11 -28.99
CA GLU A 109 7.13 12.04 -30.28
C GLU A 109 8.01 11.31 -31.32
N GLU A 110 9.31 11.57 -31.31
CA GLU A 110 10.31 10.91 -32.18
C GLU A 110 10.48 9.43 -31.82
N TYR A 111 10.52 9.09 -30.53
CA TYR A 111 10.58 7.72 -30.03
C TYR A 111 9.31 6.91 -30.39
N GLY A 112 8.18 7.60 -30.44
CA GLY A 112 6.86 7.07 -30.71
C GLY A 112 6.00 6.96 -29.45
N VAL A 113 4.83 7.55 -29.51
CA VAL A 113 3.87 7.58 -28.38
C VAL A 113 3.41 6.18 -27.96
N GLY A 114 3.24 5.27 -28.93
CA GLY A 114 2.86 3.88 -28.64
C GLY A 114 3.89 3.14 -27.77
N PRO A 115 5.15 3.02 -28.22
CA PRO A 115 6.23 2.42 -27.43
C PRO A 115 6.44 3.10 -26.08
N PHE A 116 6.35 4.44 -26.00
CA PHE A 116 6.46 5.16 -24.75
C PHE A 116 5.33 4.78 -23.76
N ASN A 117 4.10 4.69 -24.24
CA ASN A 117 2.97 4.29 -23.40
C ASN A 117 3.09 2.84 -22.88
N GLU A 118 3.67 1.92 -23.66
CA GLU A 118 3.93 0.56 -23.20
C GLU A 118 4.98 0.53 -22.06
N LEU A 119 6.02 1.35 -22.14
CA LEU A 119 6.97 1.51 -21.06
C LEU A 119 6.31 2.12 -19.80
N CYS A 120 5.45 3.12 -19.98
CA CYS A 120 4.68 3.71 -18.86
C CYS A 120 3.80 2.66 -18.18
N ARG A 121 3.07 1.84 -18.93
CA ARG A 121 2.28 0.74 -18.35
C ARG A 121 3.12 -0.24 -17.56
N LYS A 122 4.28 -0.60 -18.06
CA LYS A 122 5.20 -1.49 -17.34
C LYS A 122 5.72 -0.83 -16.06
N SER A 123 6.22 0.41 -16.16
CA SER A 123 6.80 1.13 -15.03
C SER A 123 5.79 1.38 -13.91
N ALA A 124 4.51 1.59 -14.24
CA ALA A 124 3.46 1.82 -13.24
C ALA A 124 3.31 0.66 -12.23
N PHE A 125 3.79 -0.54 -12.58
CA PHE A 125 3.66 -1.76 -11.77
C PHE A 125 4.99 -2.36 -11.31
N ASP A 126 6.11 -1.72 -11.61
CA ASP A 126 7.45 -2.27 -11.35
C ASP A 126 7.70 -2.58 -9.85
N TYR A 127 7.07 -1.82 -8.94
CA TYR A 127 7.29 -1.93 -7.49
C TYR A 127 6.06 -2.41 -6.71
N ILE A 128 5.07 -3.00 -7.39
CA ILE A 128 3.84 -3.47 -6.72
C ILE A 128 4.15 -4.43 -5.57
N GLN A 129 5.08 -5.36 -5.75
CA GLN A 129 5.39 -6.37 -4.75
C GLN A 129 5.95 -5.75 -3.46
N GLU A 130 6.78 -4.72 -3.56
CA GLU A 130 7.32 -3.98 -2.43
C GLU A 130 6.22 -3.22 -1.69
N TRP A 131 5.29 -2.63 -2.43
CA TRP A 131 4.15 -1.94 -1.86
C TRP A 131 3.14 -2.88 -1.20
N GLU A 132 2.89 -4.05 -1.78
CA GLU A 132 2.07 -5.09 -1.18
C GLU A 132 2.70 -5.59 0.11
N ARG A 133 4.00 -5.88 0.09
CA ARG A 133 4.74 -6.29 1.29
C ARG A 133 4.69 -5.24 2.42
N LEU A 134 4.69 -3.96 2.07
CA LEU A 134 4.52 -2.88 3.06
C LEU A 134 3.11 -2.84 3.63
N THR A 135 2.11 -3.31 2.86
CA THR A 135 0.69 -3.23 3.23
C THR A 135 0.25 -4.41 4.10
N ASP A 136 0.84 -5.59 3.90
CA ASP A 136 0.57 -6.83 4.65
C ASP A 136 1.07 -6.76 6.10
#